data_33877ea05845a991219bda4e4d652cb0
#
_entry.id   33877ea05845a991219bda4e4d652cb0
#
_cell.length_a   1.000
_cell.length_b   1.000
_cell.length_c   1.000
_cell.angle_alpha   90.00
_cell.angle_beta   90.00
_cell.angle_gamma   90.00
#
_symmetry.space_group_name_H-M   'P 1'
#
loop_
_entity.id
_entity.type
_entity.pdbx_description
1 polymer ?
#
loop_
_entity_poly.entity_id
_entity_poly.type
_entity_poly.pdbx_seq_one_letter_code
_entity_poly.pdbx_strand_id
1 'polypeptide(L)'
;MAIGDEVALHNYCGEEYIAVLADMASRENTQYCWRYALIAEVDGVAAGAIVGYDGAQLYTLREGTFAVLREHIGRVPTIIDETKAGEYYLDSVGVIPEFRRLGIGKALIEAFCERAFTEGHERVGLIVDRDNPQAEKLYTSLGFERVGTRLFFGHQMWHLQRTNRLYIRRRVELSKSITPFQRRVYLELLTIPAGTTITYGELAKRIGCRSAQAIGQALKRNPFAPAVPCHRVVASGGKIGGYNGERHGEQIERKRRLLEEEKTIK
;
A
#
# COMPACT_ATOMS: atom_id res chain seq x y z
N MET A 1 -4.06 1.69 -16.51
CA MET A 1 -2.62 1.45 -16.41
C MET A 1 -2.02 2.64 -15.70
N ALA A 2 -1.27 2.42 -14.63
CA ALA A 2 -0.44 3.49 -14.08
C ALA A 2 0.66 3.89 -15.09
N ILE A 3 1.04 3.00 -16.00
CA ILE A 3 1.83 3.27 -17.21
C ILE A 3 0.86 3.23 -18.40
N GLY A 4 -0.13 4.08 -18.43
CA GLY A 4 -1.19 3.98 -19.43
C GLY A 4 -1.27 5.15 -20.37
N ASP A 5 -0.36 6.05 -20.22
CA ASP A 5 -0.16 7.11 -21.17
C ASP A 5 0.91 6.63 -22.17
N GLU A 6 0.51 6.41 -23.39
CA GLU A 6 1.42 6.09 -24.50
C GLU A 6 2.55 7.11 -24.58
N VAL A 7 2.29 8.37 -24.25
CA VAL A 7 3.28 9.45 -24.14
C VAL A 7 4.31 9.14 -23.06
N ALA A 8 3.91 8.63 -21.91
CA ALA A 8 4.85 8.25 -20.85
C ALA A 8 5.72 7.06 -21.28
N LEU A 9 5.15 6.07 -21.98
CA LEU A 9 5.90 4.94 -22.52
C LEU A 9 6.92 5.36 -23.59
N HIS A 10 6.55 6.24 -24.52
CA HIS A 10 7.47 6.81 -25.49
C HIS A 10 8.59 7.60 -24.83
N ASN A 11 8.28 8.39 -23.82
CA ASN A 11 9.29 9.15 -23.06
C ASN A 11 10.27 8.24 -22.30
N TYR A 12 9.77 7.13 -21.76
CA TYR A 12 10.56 6.20 -20.95
C TYR A 12 11.34 5.20 -21.81
N CYS A 13 10.70 4.57 -22.80
CA CYS A 13 11.22 3.47 -23.60
C CYS A 13 11.56 3.83 -25.05
N GLY A 14 11.23 5.06 -25.53
CA GLY A 14 11.40 5.47 -26.92
C GLY A 14 10.29 4.96 -27.85
N GLU A 15 10.47 5.18 -29.16
CA GLU A 15 9.50 4.86 -30.20
C GLU A 15 9.14 3.36 -30.25
N GLU A 16 10.14 2.50 -30.01
CA GLU A 16 9.97 1.04 -30.04
C GLU A 16 9.60 0.46 -28.66
N TYR A 17 8.86 1.19 -27.85
CA TYR A 17 8.54 0.83 -26.46
C TYR A 17 7.97 -0.58 -26.29
N ILE A 18 7.23 -1.12 -27.28
CA ILE A 18 6.70 -2.50 -27.25
C ILE A 18 7.84 -3.52 -27.25
N ALA A 19 8.83 -3.34 -28.13
CA ALA A 19 10.00 -4.23 -28.21
C ALA A 19 10.86 -4.13 -26.93
N VAL A 20 11.04 -2.92 -26.42
CA VAL A 20 11.76 -2.67 -25.17
C VAL A 20 11.08 -3.33 -23.99
N LEU A 21 9.76 -3.20 -23.85
CA LEU A 21 8.99 -3.84 -22.78
C LEU A 21 8.96 -5.37 -22.91
N ALA A 22 8.91 -5.90 -24.14
CA ALA A 22 9.00 -7.34 -24.39
C ALA A 22 10.35 -7.91 -23.97
N ASP A 23 11.43 -7.21 -24.27
CA ASP A 23 12.78 -7.60 -23.82
C ASP A 23 12.88 -7.53 -22.29
N MET A 24 12.41 -6.43 -21.65
CA MET A 24 12.35 -6.34 -20.19
C MET A 24 11.54 -7.52 -19.59
N ALA A 25 10.41 -7.86 -20.18
CA ALA A 25 9.57 -8.95 -19.69
C ALA A 25 10.28 -10.31 -19.78
N SER A 26 11.13 -10.53 -20.77
CA SER A 26 11.86 -11.79 -20.99
C SER A 26 13.03 -12.00 -20.02
N ARG A 27 13.58 -10.93 -19.45
CA ARG A 27 14.76 -10.98 -18.55
C ARG A 27 14.35 -11.11 -17.09
N GLU A 28 15.00 -12.00 -16.34
CA GLU A 28 14.64 -12.31 -14.95
C GLU A 28 14.97 -11.20 -13.95
N ASN A 29 15.88 -10.30 -14.29
CA ASN A 29 16.41 -9.26 -13.40
C ASN A 29 15.87 -7.86 -13.68
N THR A 30 14.70 -7.72 -14.31
CA THR A 30 14.06 -6.44 -14.58
C THR A 30 12.79 -6.26 -13.73
N GLN A 31 12.37 -5.01 -13.53
CA GLN A 31 11.12 -4.67 -12.82
C GLN A 31 9.88 -5.24 -13.53
N TYR A 32 9.96 -5.47 -14.84
CA TYR A 32 8.85 -5.93 -15.70
C TYR A 32 8.93 -7.42 -16.06
N CYS A 33 9.84 -8.19 -15.45
CA CYS A 33 9.95 -9.62 -15.67
C CYS A 33 8.60 -10.33 -15.56
N TRP A 34 8.31 -11.24 -16.51
CA TRP A 34 7.07 -12.01 -16.53
C TRP A 34 6.78 -12.77 -15.21
N ARG A 35 7.81 -13.15 -14.46
CA ARG A 35 7.68 -13.82 -13.16
C ARG A 35 6.96 -13.00 -12.10
N TYR A 36 7.01 -11.68 -12.25
CA TYR A 36 6.33 -10.73 -11.36
C TYR A 36 4.93 -10.36 -11.84
N ALA A 37 4.52 -10.85 -13.01
CA ALA A 37 3.22 -10.56 -13.59
C ALA A 37 2.15 -11.60 -13.20
N LEU A 38 0.90 -11.14 -13.15
CA LEU A 38 -0.30 -11.99 -13.26
C LEU A 38 -1.07 -11.55 -14.49
N ILE A 39 -1.56 -12.54 -15.25
CA ILE A 39 -2.35 -12.30 -16.44
C ILE A 39 -3.80 -12.74 -16.17
N ALA A 40 -4.75 -11.88 -16.50
CA ALA A 40 -6.16 -12.24 -16.56
C ALA A 40 -6.49 -12.73 -17.97
N GLU A 41 -7.10 -13.88 -18.06
CA GLU A 41 -7.55 -14.49 -19.31
C GLU A 41 -9.08 -14.61 -19.31
N VAL A 42 -9.69 -14.31 -20.45
CA VAL A 42 -11.12 -14.47 -20.69
C VAL A 42 -11.26 -15.23 -22.00
N ASP A 43 -11.87 -16.41 -21.98
CA ASP A 43 -12.09 -17.27 -23.17
C ASP A 43 -10.82 -17.53 -23.99
N GLY A 44 -9.68 -17.73 -23.32
CA GLY A 44 -8.39 -17.98 -23.96
C GLY A 44 -7.67 -16.73 -24.47
N VAL A 45 -8.20 -15.54 -24.20
CA VAL A 45 -7.61 -14.25 -24.59
C VAL A 45 -7.06 -13.52 -23.39
N ALA A 46 -5.80 -13.06 -23.45
CA ALA A 46 -5.22 -12.21 -22.41
C ALA A 46 -5.96 -10.88 -22.35
N ALA A 47 -6.76 -10.68 -21.32
CA ALA A 47 -7.65 -9.54 -21.14
C ALA A 47 -7.02 -8.39 -20.31
N GLY A 48 -5.99 -8.71 -19.54
CA GLY A 48 -5.29 -7.72 -18.70
C GLY A 48 -4.10 -8.32 -17.99
N ALA A 49 -3.27 -7.46 -17.43
CA ALA A 49 -2.07 -7.84 -16.69
C ALA A 49 -1.85 -6.90 -15.50
N ILE A 50 -1.15 -7.42 -14.49
CA ILE A 50 -0.64 -6.66 -13.36
C ILE A 50 0.79 -7.11 -13.10
N VAL A 51 1.68 -6.18 -12.79
CA VAL A 51 3.07 -6.45 -12.46
C VAL A 51 3.49 -5.70 -11.20
N GLY A 52 4.35 -6.32 -10.41
CA GLY A 52 4.92 -5.70 -9.23
C GLY A 52 5.87 -6.65 -8.52
N TYR A 53 6.64 -6.11 -7.60
CA TYR A 53 7.80 -6.77 -7.01
C TYR A 53 8.02 -6.34 -5.56
N ASP A 54 8.85 -7.08 -4.83
CA ASP A 54 9.29 -6.66 -3.49
C ASP A 54 10.11 -5.35 -3.58
N GLY A 55 9.66 -4.30 -2.90
CA GLY A 55 10.34 -3.01 -2.86
C GLY A 55 11.79 -3.08 -2.33
N ALA A 56 12.14 -4.15 -1.61
CA ALA A 56 13.54 -4.41 -1.23
C ALA A 56 14.45 -4.71 -2.44
N GLN A 57 13.87 -5.16 -3.55
CA GLN A 57 14.61 -5.50 -4.78
C GLN A 57 14.69 -4.34 -5.78
N LEU A 58 14.11 -3.17 -5.46
CA LEU A 58 14.00 -2.02 -6.35
C LEU A 58 15.30 -1.74 -7.12
N TYR A 59 16.42 -1.56 -6.42
CA TYR A 59 17.67 -1.16 -7.06
C TYR A 59 18.25 -2.25 -7.96
N THR A 60 18.15 -3.51 -7.54
CA THR A 60 18.64 -4.64 -8.33
C THR A 60 17.85 -4.79 -9.63
N LEU A 61 16.51 -4.73 -9.55
CA LEU A 61 15.64 -4.87 -10.71
C LEU A 61 15.71 -3.65 -11.63
N ARG A 62 15.83 -2.45 -11.05
CA ARG A 62 15.98 -1.19 -11.81
C ARG A 62 17.27 -1.17 -12.61
N GLU A 63 18.37 -1.68 -12.05
CA GLU A 63 19.62 -1.77 -12.82
C GLU A 63 19.49 -2.69 -14.03
N GLY A 64 18.80 -3.82 -13.91
CA GLY A 64 18.46 -4.67 -15.04
C GLY A 64 17.56 -3.98 -16.07
N THR A 65 16.56 -3.24 -15.61
CA THR A 65 15.70 -2.41 -16.47
C THR A 65 16.52 -1.34 -17.21
N PHE A 66 17.45 -0.68 -16.51
CA PHE A 66 18.33 0.32 -17.10
C PHE A 66 19.32 -0.28 -18.10
N ALA A 67 19.79 -1.52 -17.90
CA ALA A 67 20.61 -2.21 -18.88
C ALA A 67 19.88 -2.37 -20.22
N VAL A 68 18.61 -2.82 -20.18
CA VAL A 68 17.77 -2.90 -21.38
C VAL A 68 17.59 -1.53 -22.05
N LEU A 69 17.32 -0.49 -21.28
CA LEU A 69 17.17 0.87 -21.84
C LEU A 69 18.46 1.36 -22.49
N ARG A 70 19.64 1.12 -21.89
CA ARG A 70 20.91 1.47 -22.53
C ARG A 70 21.12 0.75 -23.87
N GLU A 71 20.76 -0.54 -23.93
CA GLU A 71 20.91 -1.35 -25.14
C GLU A 71 19.98 -0.86 -26.27
N HIS A 72 18.74 -0.51 -25.97
CA HIS A 72 17.74 -0.13 -26.97
C HIS A 72 17.77 1.35 -27.35
N ILE A 73 17.89 2.25 -26.37
CA ILE A 73 17.74 3.69 -26.58
C ILE A 73 18.94 4.52 -26.16
N GLY A 74 20.03 3.89 -25.71
CA GLY A 74 21.30 4.54 -25.37
C GLY A 74 21.27 5.48 -24.16
N ARG A 75 20.15 5.53 -23.41
CA ARG A 75 19.98 6.41 -22.26
C ARG A 75 19.17 5.75 -21.16
N VAL A 76 19.30 6.29 -19.95
CA VAL A 76 18.44 5.92 -18.80
C VAL A 76 17.83 7.19 -18.22
N PRO A 77 16.57 7.13 -17.76
CA PRO A 77 15.93 8.26 -17.10
C PRO A 77 16.50 8.46 -15.69
N THR A 78 16.47 9.70 -15.20
CA THR A 78 16.66 9.98 -13.78
C THR A 78 15.33 9.77 -13.08
N ILE A 79 15.25 8.78 -12.19
CA ILE A 79 14.01 8.38 -11.51
C ILE A 79 14.19 8.50 -10.01
N ILE A 80 13.19 9.05 -9.34
CA ILE A 80 13.05 9.02 -7.88
C ILE A 80 12.45 7.67 -7.48
N ASP A 81 12.79 7.18 -6.28
CA ASP A 81 12.32 5.89 -5.80
C ASP A 81 10.80 5.90 -5.59
N GLU A 82 10.09 5.09 -6.37
CA GLU A 82 8.64 4.87 -6.28
C GLU A 82 8.27 4.03 -5.07
N THR A 83 9.16 3.13 -4.63
CA THR A 83 8.96 2.21 -3.52
C THR A 83 10.22 2.03 -2.67
N LYS A 84 10.14 1.21 -1.65
CA LYS A 84 11.25 0.80 -0.78
C LYS A 84 10.97 -0.52 -0.08
N ALA A 85 11.97 -1.08 0.58
CA ALA A 85 11.79 -2.25 1.44
C ALA A 85 10.64 -2.08 2.44
N GLY A 86 9.88 -3.15 2.66
CA GLY A 86 8.76 -3.21 3.60
C GLY A 86 7.37 -3.15 2.95
N GLU A 87 7.31 -3.13 1.61
CA GLU A 87 6.08 -3.32 0.85
C GLU A 87 6.34 -4.16 -0.40
N TYR A 88 5.35 -4.93 -0.83
CA TYR A 88 5.29 -5.52 -2.16
C TYR A 88 4.66 -4.47 -3.08
N TYR A 89 5.42 -3.99 -4.04
CA TYR A 89 5.03 -2.82 -4.84
C TYR A 89 4.26 -3.25 -6.08
N LEU A 90 3.03 -2.73 -6.24
CA LEU A 90 2.25 -2.81 -7.45
C LEU A 90 2.72 -1.69 -8.38
N ASP A 91 3.47 -2.08 -9.42
CA ASP A 91 4.03 -1.13 -10.38
C ASP A 91 3.00 -0.73 -11.44
N SER A 92 2.40 -1.72 -12.08
CA SER A 92 1.49 -1.47 -13.22
C SER A 92 0.33 -2.44 -13.24
N VAL A 93 -0.84 -1.96 -13.67
CA VAL A 93 -2.02 -2.78 -13.95
C VAL A 93 -2.73 -2.23 -15.19
N GLY A 94 -3.08 -3.13 -16.11
CA GLY A 94 -3.78 -2.77 -17.35
C GLY A 94 -4.84 -3.79 -17.74
N VAL A 95 -5.90 -3.29 -18.38
CA VAL A 95 -6.98 -4.10 -18.97
C VAL A 95 -7.20 -3.59 -20.38
N ILE A 96 -7.22 -4.51 -21.35
CA ILE A 96 -7.46 -4.22 -22.77
C ILE A 96 -8.82 -3.52 -22.91
N PRO A 97 -8.97 -2.52 -23.77
CA PRO A 97 -10.18 -1.70 -23.88
C PRO A 97 -11.48 -2.50 -23.98
N GLU A 98 -11.47 -3.58 -24.76
CA GLU A 98 -12.62 -4.45 -25.05
C GLU A 98 -13.11 -5.20 -23.80
N PHE A 99 -12.22 -5.41 -22.82
CA PHE A 99 -12.51 -6.12 -21.56
C PHE A 99 -12.67 -5.20 -20.36
N ARG A 100 -12.69 -3.88 -20.57
CA ARG A 100 -12.89 -2.91 -19.48
C ARG A 100 -14.31 -2.98 -18.93
N ARG A 101 -14.48 -2.52 -17.68
CA ARG A 101 -15.78 -2.50 -16.94
C ARG A 101 -16.37 -3.88 -16.62
N LEU A 102 -15.63 -4.97 -16.88
CA LEU A 102 -16.00 -6.34 -16.49
C LEU A 102 -15.44 -6.76 -15.11
N GLY A 103 -14.85 -5.83 -14.36
CA GLY A 103 -14.28 -6.13 -13.03
C GLY A 103 -12.86 -6.72 -13.05
N ILE A 104 -12.25 -6.94 -14.23
CA ILE A 104 -10.95 -7.61 -14.39
C ILE A 104 -9.83 -6.88 -13.66
N GLY A 105 -9.76 -5.54 -13.75
CA GLY A 105 -8.75 -4.77 -13.03
C GLY A 105 -8.85 -4.93 -11.52
N LYS A 106 -10.08 -4.99 -10.98
CA LYS A 106 -10.33 -5.27 -9.57
C LYS A 106 -9.84 -6.67 -9.19
N ALA A 107 -10.20 -7.68 -9.99
CA ALA A 107 -9.79 -9.07 -9.76
C ALA A 107 -8.26 -9.24 -9.80
N LEU A 108 -7.57 -8.59 -10.74
CA LEU A 108 -6.11 -8.58 -10.83
C LEU A 108 -5.46 -7.99 -9.57
N ILE A 109 -5.96 -6.85 -9.09
CA ILE A 109 -5.44 -6.20 -7.88
C ILE A 109 -5.67 -7.07 -6.64
N GLU A 110 -6.84 -7.70 -6.52
CA GLU A 110 -7.14 -8.61 -5.42
C GLU A 110 -6.24 -9.85 -5.44
N ALA A 111 -6.07 -10.50 -6.59
CA ALA A 111 -5.18 -11.64 -6.77
C ALA A 111 -3.71 -11.29 -6.49
N PHE A 112 -3.27 -10.12 -6.93
CA PHE A 112 -1.93 -9.60 -6.64
C PHE A 112 -1.69 -9.41 -5.14
N CYS A 113 -2.64 -8.78 -4.45
CA CYS A 113 -2.57 -8.62 -3.00
C CYS A 113 -2.55 -9.98 -2.28
N GLU A 114 -3.39 -10.92 -2.70
CA GLU A 114 -3.45 -12.25 -2.11
C GLU A 114 -2.14 -13.01 -2.30
N ARG A 115 -1.54 -12.96 -3.51
CA ARG A 115 -0.21 -13.52 -3.78
C ARG A 115 0.84 -12.92 -2.85
N ALA A 116 0.96 -11.59 -2.78
CA ALA A 116 1.92 -10.91 -1.93
C ALA A 116 1.74 -11.28 -0.44
N PHE A 117 0.49 -11.38 0.02
CA PHE A 117 0.19 -11.75 1.39
C PHE A 117 0.48 -13.23 1.71
N THR A 118 0.31 -14.10 0.74
CA THR A 118 0.66 -15.54 0.85
C THR A 118 2.18 -15.73 0.87
N GLU A 119 2.91 -14.94 0.12
CA GLU A 119 4.38 -14.89 0.11
C GLU A 119 4.96 -14.26 1.39
N GLY A 120 4.13 -13.76 2.30
CA GLY A 120 4.53 -13.27 3.63
C GLY A 120 4.74 -11.76 3.72
N HIS A 121 4.42 -11.00 2.68
CA HIS A 121 4.50 -9.55 2.74
C HIS A 121 3.40 -8.97 3.63
N GLU A 122 3.76 -7.98 4.44
CA GLU A 122 2.81 -7.32 5.35
C GLU A 122 1.93 -6.30 4.64
N ARG A 123 2.42 -5.73 3.55
CA ARG A 123 1.81 -4.60 2.83
C ARG A 123 2.02 -4.72 1.34
N VAL A 124 0.99 -4.34 0.60
CA VAL A 124 1.07 -4.02 -0.82
C VAL A 124 1.00 -2.51 -0.95
N GLY A 125 1.97 -1.91 -1.64
CA GLY A 125 2.05 -0.48 -1.88
C GLY A 125 1.88 -0.14 -3.36
N LEU A 126 1.43 1.08 -3.66
CA LEU A 126 1.40 1.66 -5.00
C LEU A 126 1.47 3.18 -4.92
N ILE A 127 1.79 3.82 -6.03
CA ILE A 127 1.58 5.25 -6.20
C ILE A 127 0.50 5.52 -7.24
N VAL A 128 -0.30 6.56 -7.03
CA VAL A 128 -1.35 6.99 -7.97
C VAL A 128 -1.32 8.49 -8.09
N ASP A 129 -1.46 9.00 -9.33
CA ASP A 129 -1.50 10.43 -9.58
C ASP A 129 -2.69 11.07 -8.85
N ARG A 130 -2.46 12.24 -8.25
CA ARG A 130 -3.52 13.01 -7.60
C ARG A 130 -4.58 13.47 -8.58
N ASP A 131 -4.21 13.63 -9.84
CA ASP A 131 -5.11 14.02 -10.93
C ASP A 131 -5.90 12.82 -11.50
N ASN A 132 -5.73 11.60 -10.90
CA ASN A 132 -6.50 10.42 -11.25
C ASN A 132 -7.40 9.93 -10.09
N PRO A 133 -8.47 10.68 -9.75
CA PRO A 133 -9.35 10.33 -8.62
C PRO A 133 -10.16 9.04 -8.86
N GLN A 134 -10.32 8.62 -10.12
CA GLN A 134 -11.01 7.36 -10.43
C GLN A 134 -10.17 6.15 -10.04
N ALA A 135 -8.88 6.16 -10.35
CA ALA A 135 -7.97 5.11 -9.94
C ALA A 135 -7.82 5.08 -8.41
N GLU A 136 -7.69 6.24 -7.77
CA GLU A 136 -7.65 6.32 -6.32
C GLU A 136 -8.91 5.72 -5.67
N LYS A 137 -10.10 6.06 -6.18
CA LYS A 137 -11.38 5.51 -5.72
C LYS A 137 -11.44 3.98 -5.87
N LEU A 138 -10.89 3.43 -6.95
CA LEU A 138 -10.78 1.98 -7.13
C LEU A 138 -9.91 1.38 -6.03
N TYR A 139 -8.69 1.87 -5.84
CA TYR A 139 -7.77 1.34 -4.83
C TYR A 139 -8.32 1.46 -3.41
N THR A 140 -8.92 2.59 -3.06
CA THR A 140 -9.52 2.77 -1.72
C THR A 140 -10.70 1.83 -1.50
N SER A 141 -11.52 1.55 -2.52
CA SER A 141 -12.58 0.54 -2.46
C SER A 141 -12.05 -0.88 -2.21
N LEU A 142 -10.79 -1.14 -2.55
CA LEU A 142 -10.08 -2.41 -2.32
C LEU A 142 -9.29 -2.42 -1.00
N GLY A 143 -9.45 -1.40 -0.17
CA GLY A 143 -8.85 -1.32 1.16
C GLY A 143 -7.41 -0.77 1.18
N PHE A 144 -7.00 -0.10 0.12
CA PHE A 144 -5.79 0.72 0.16
C PHE A 144 -6.07 2.04 0.89
N GLU A 145 -5.13 2.47 1.71
CA GLU A 145 -5.20 3.70 2.52
C GLU A 145 -4.03 4.61 2.14
N ARG A 146 -4.25 5.94 2.13
CA ARG A 146 -3.18 6.91 1.90
C ARG A 146 -2.18 6.87 3.06
N VAL A 147 -0.90 6.66 2.76
CA VAL A 147 0.18 6.63 3.76
C VAL A 147 1.23 7.72 3.56
N GLY A 148 1.12 8.48 2.49
CA GLY A 148 2.01 9.58 2.19
C GLY A 148 1.90 10.08 0.76
N THR A 149 2.91 10.83 0.35
CA THR A 149 3.04 11.37 -1.00
C THR A 149 4.41 11.05 -1.58
N ARG A 150 4.49 11.00 -2.90
CA ARG A 150 5.73 10.88 -3.67
C ARG A 150 5.73 11.91 -4.78
N LEU A 151 6.91 12.41 -5.14
CA LEU A 151 7.11 13.10 -6.40
C LEU A 151 7.62 12.07 -7.41
N PHE A 152 6.94 11.89 -8.55
CA PHE A 152 7.33 10.91 -9.55
C PHE A 152 7.07 11.50 -10.94
N PHE A 153 8.09 11.55 -11.80
CA PHE A 153 8.07 12.23 -13.10
C PHE A 153 7.48 13.65 -13.09
N GLY A 154 7.75 14.42 -12.03
CA GLY A 154 7.23 15.79 -11.87
C GLY A 154 5.80 15.87 -11.33
N HIS A 155 5.10 14.78 -11.18
CA HIS A 155 3.74 14.69 -10.65
C HIS A 155 3.72 14.40 -9.16
N GLN A 156 2.77 15.01 -8.45
CA GLN A 156 2.49 14.69 -7.05
C GLN A 156 1.60 13.46 -6.98
N MET A 157 2.16 12.36 -6.48
CA MET A 157 1.47 11.09 -6.34
C MET A 157 0.99 10.86 -4.91
N TRP A 158 -0.17 10.23 -4.73
CA TRP A 158 -0.51 9.59 -3.46
C TRP A 158 0.22 8.25 -3.35
N HIS A 159 0.88 8.01 -2.23
CA HIS A 159 1.35 6.68 -1.86
C HIS A 159 0.25 5.99 -1.08
N LEU A 160 -0.25 4.90 -1.62
CA LEU A 160 -1.31 4.09 -1.02
C LEU A 160 -0.73 2.74 -0.58
N GLN A 161 -1.22 2.22 0.55
CA GLN A 161 -0.88 0.88 1.02
C GLN A 161 -2.11 0.11 1.47
N ARG A 162 -2.14 -1.19 1.15
CA ARG A 162 -3.09 -2.17 1.71
C ARG A 162 -2.33 -3.10 2.65
N THR A 163 -2.75 -3.16 3.90
CA THR A 163 -2.12 -4.01 4.93
C THR A 163 -2.80 -5.37 5.00
N ASN A 164 -2.02 -6.43 5.14
CA ASN A 164 -2.49 -7.77 5.42
C ASN A 164 -3.06 -7.86 6.84
N ARG A 165 -4.35 -7.60 7.00
CA ARG A 165 -5.01 -7.61 8.32
C ARG A 165 -4.96 -8.98 9.00
N LEU A 166 -5.04 -10.08 8.24
CA LEU A 166 -4.96 -11.44 8.79
C LEU A 166 -3.56 -11.73 9.31
N TYR A 167 -2.53 -11.34 8.57
CA TYR A 167 -1.15 -11.46 9.00
C TYR A 167 -0.87 -10.65 10.29
N ILE A 168 -1.27 -9.39 10.31
CA ILE A 168 -1.12 -8.54 11.51
C ILE A 168 -1.89 -9.13 12.69
N ARG A 169 -3.12 -9.59 12.47
CA ARG A 169 -3.91 -10.26 13.51
C ARG A 169 -3.15 -11.46 14.08
N ARG A 170 -2.65 -12.36 13.22
CA ARG A 170 -1.88 -13.53 13.63
C ARG A 170 -0.60 -13.16 14.38
N ARG A 171 0.13 -12.13 13.94
CA ARG A 171 1.30 -11.61 14.68
C ARG A 171 0.93 -11.14 16.08
N VAL A 172 -0.17 -10.42 16.24
CA VAL A 172 -0.68 -9.99 17.55
C VAL A 172 -1.05 -11.18 18.40
N GLU A 173 -1.78 -12.17 17.85
CA GLU A 173 -2.21 -13.38 18.55
C GLU A 173 -1.02 -14.23 19.07
N LEU A 174 0.01 -14.39 18.26
CA LEU A 174 1.17 -15.25 18.55
C LEU A 174 2.29 -14.53 19.30
N SER A 175 2.23 -13.22 19.45
CA SER A 175 3.30 -12.44 20.10
C SER A 175 3.49 -12.83 21.55
N LYS A 176 4.73 -13.14 21.92
CA LYS A 176 5.16 -13.43 23.31
C LYS A 176 5.60 -12.16 24.06
N SER A 177 5.81 -11.05 23.35
CA SER A 177 6.32 -9.79 23.91
C SER A 177 5.23 -8.86 24.47
N ILE A 178 3.96 -9.24 24.34
CA ILE A 178 2.82 -8.44 24.81
C ILE A 178 2.00 -9.21 25.86
N THR A 179 1.39 -8.47 26.78
CA THR A 179 0.53 -9.05 27.81
C THR A 179 -0.81 -9.51 27.22
N PRO A 180 -1.55 -10.42 27.90
CA PRO A 180 -2.92 -10.80 27.48
C PRO A 180 -3.87 -9.60 27.37
N PHE A 181 -3.69 -8.58 28.21
CA PHE A 181 -4.48 -7.34 28.13
C PHE A 181 -4.15 -6.53 26.87
N GLN A 182 -2.86 -6.31 26.59
CA GLN A 182 -2.43 -5.62 25.36
C GLN A 182 -2.92 -6.35 24.10
N ARG A 183 -2.86 -7.68 24.10
CA ARG A 183 -3.37 -8.49 22.98
C ARG A 183 -4.84 -8.21 22.71
N ARG A 184 -5.71 -8.20 23.74
CA ARG A 184 -7.14 -7.85 23.56
C ARG A 184 -7.33 -6.45 23.00
N VAL A 185 -6.56 -5.47 23.52
CA VAL A 185 -6.61 -4.08 23.02
C VAL A 185 -6.24 -4.01 21.54
N TYR A 186 -5.15 -4.66 21.13
CA TYR A 186 -4.66 -4.60 19.77
C TYR A 186 -5.56 -5.35 18.77
N LEU A 187 -6.09 -6.50 19.16
CA LEU A 187 -7.04 -7.24 18.32
C LEU A 187 -8.34 -6.45 18.11
N GLU A 188 -8.85 -5.77 19.14
CA GLU A 188 -10.03 -4.90 19.01
C GLU A 188 -9.75 -3.70 18.11
N LEU A 189 -8.54 -3.11 18.17
CA LEU A 189 -8.18 -2.01 17.27
C LEU A 189 -8.18 -2.39 15.80
N LEU A 190 -7.85 -3.63 15.45
CA LEU A 190 -7.89 -4.12 14.07
C LEU A 190 -9.32 -4.18 13.51
N THR A 191 -10.34 -4.10 14.36
CA THR A 191 -11.76 -4.07 13.92
C THR A 191 -12.24 -2.65 13.57
N ILE A 192 -11.50 -1.60 13.99
CA ILE A 192 -11.88 -0.21 13.76
C ILE A 192 -11.57 0.16 12.31
N PRO A 193 -12.57 0.53 11.48
CA PRO A 193 -12.34 0.93 10.09
C PRO A 193 -11.50 2.19 9.96
N ALA A 194 -10.80 2.35 8.83
CA ALA A 194 -10.17 3.63 8.47
C ALA A 194 -11.21 4.76 8.38
N GLY A 195 -10.77 5.98 8.70
CA GLY A 195 -11.65 7.14 8.73
C GLY A 195 -12.66 7.17 9.89
N THR A 196 -12.63 6.18 10.78
CA THR A 196 -13.44 6.16 12.02
C THR A 196 -12.53 6.27 13.25
N THR A 197 -13.07 6.84 14.31
CA THR A 197 -12.37 6.94 15.58
C THR A 197 -13.18 6.30 16.70
N ILE A 198 -12.49 5.85 17.73
CA ILE A 198 -13.09 5.33 18.97
C ILE A 198 -12.46 6.05 20.16
N THR A 199 -13.23 6.32 21.22
CA THR A 199 -12.67 6.89 22.43
C THR A 199 -11.96 5.83 23.28
N TYR A 200 -10.98 6.24 24.11
CA TYR A 200 -10.37 5.33 25.10
C TYR A 200 -11.40 4.63 25.98
N GLY A 201 -12.48 5.32 26.34
CA GLY A 201 -13.56 4.75 27.17
C GLY A 201 -14.41 3.73 26.44
N GLU A 202 -14.75 3.99 25.18
CA GLU A 202 -15.50 3.03 24.33
C GLU A 202 -14.66 1.79 24.04
N LEU A 203 -13.38 1.95 23.70
CA LEU A 203 -12.48 0.82 23.50
C LEU A 203 -12.36 -0.01 24.78
N ALA A 204 -12.23 0.64 25.95
CA ALA A 204 -12.23 -0.06 27.23
C ALA A 204 -13.50 -0.89 27.42
N LYS A 205 -14.68 -0.31 27.18
CA LYS A 205 -15.97 -1.02 27.28
C LYS A 205 -16.03 -2.24 26.36
N ARG A 206 -15.61 -2.11 25.10
CA ARG A 206 -15.63 -3.23 24.13
C ARG A 206 -14.82 -4.44 24.57
N ILE A 207 -13.70 -4.23 25.25
CA ILE A 207 -12.85 -5.32 25.74
C ILE A 207 -13.13 -5.72 27.21
N GLY A 208 -14.23 -5.23 27.81
CA GLY A 208 -14.58 -5.53 29.20
C GLY A 208 -13.64 -4.91 30.24
N CYS A 209 -13.02 -3.76 29.92
CA CYS A 209 -12.15 -3.01 30.83
C CYS A 209 -12.84 -1.75 31.34
N ARG A 210 -12.68 -1.45 32.64
CA ARG A 210 -13.26 -0.23 33.26
C ARG A 210 -12.33 0.98 33.24
N SER A 211 -11.09 0.84 32.74
CA SER A 211 -10.05 1.88 32.82
C SER A 211 -9.62 2.36 31.42
N ALA A 212 -10.02 3.56 31.04
CA ALA A 212 -9.48 4.24 29.86
C ALA A 212 -7.99 4.53 29.96
N GLN A 213 -7.46 4.72 31.20
CA GLN A 213 -6.05 4.91 31.44
C GLN A 213 -5.24 3.64 31.12
N ALA A 214 -5.76 2.46 31.46
CA ALA A 214 -5.11 1.18 31.10
C ALA A 214 -5.01 1.01 29.59
N ILE A 215 -6.06 1.41 28.82
CA ILE A 215 -6.00 1.46 27.36
C ILE A 215 -4.85 2.36 26.90
N GLY A 216 -4.77 3.58 27.42
CA GLY A 216 -3.69 4.53 27.08
C GLY A 216 -2.30 3.94 27.30
N GLN A 217 -2.08 3.23 28.40
CA GLN A 217 -0.81 2.57 28.70
C GLN A 217 -0.50 1.40 27.75
N ALA A 218 -1.51 0.64 27.33
CA ALA A 218 -1.35 -0.39 26.30
C ALA A 218 -0.94 0.23 24.96
N LEU A 219 -1.64 1.29 24.51
CA LEU A 219 -1.37 1.95 23.23
C LEU A 219 0.01 2.61 23.18
N LYS A 220 0.48 3.18 24.28
CA LYS A 220 1.84 3.73 24.39
C LYS A 220 2.93 2.69 24.07
N ARG A 221 2.66 1.43 24.33
CA ARG A 221 3.61 0.31 24.16
C ARG A 221 3.29 -0.56 22.95
N ASN A 222 2.53 -0.04 21.97
CA ASN A 222 2.15 -0.79 20.79
C ASN A 222 3.35 -1.05 19.87
N PRO A 223 3.86 -2.30 19.77
CA PRO A 223 5.01 -2.61 18.92
C PRO A 223 4.61 -2.84 17.46
N PHE A 224 3.31 -2.82 17.14
CA PHE A 224 2.75 -3.09 15.83
C PHE A 224 2.26 -1.82 15.12
N ALA A 225 2.58 -0.63 15.63
CA ALA A 225 2.19 0.62 14.98
C ALA A 225 2.98 0.83 13.66
N PRO A 226 2.37 1.38 12.62
CA PRO A 226 0.99 1.83 12.50
C PRO A 226 -0.01 0.71 12.10
N ALA A 227 0.44 -0.52 11.82
CA ALA A 227 -0.40 -1.62 11.34
C ALA A 227 -1.56 -1.95 12.30
N VAL A 228 -1.32 -1.85 13.62
CA VAL A 228 -2.38 -1.78 14.64
C VAL A 228 -2.68 -0.30 14.87
N PRO A 229 -3.85 0.22 14.42
CA PRO A 229 -4.11 1.64 14.21
C PRO A 229 -4.43 2.40 15.52
N CYS A 230 -3.45 2.51 16.42
CA CYS A 230 -3.64 3.20 17.70
C CYS A 230 -3.91 4.72 17.54
N HIS A 231 -3.63 5.32 16.38
CA HIS A 231 -4.00 6.69 16.06
C HIS A 231 -5.52 6.89 15.99
N ARG A 232 -6.32 5.86 15.71
CA ARG A 232 -7.81 5.92 15.68
C ARG A 232 -8.42 6.06 17.08
N VAL A 233 -7.62 5.94 18.17
CA VAL A 233 -8.13 6.12 19.53
C VAL A 233 -7.95 7.55 19.99
N VAL A 234 -9.07 8.21 20.32
CA VAL A 234 -9.14 9.63 20.67
C VAL A 234 -9.67 9.83 22.10
N ALA A 235 -9.49 11.02 22.67
CA ALA A 235 -10.04 11.38 23.97
C ALA A 235 -11.55 11.70 23.85
N SER A 236 -12.22 11.75 24.98
CA SER A 236 -13.64 12.13 25.06
C SER A 236 -13.88 13.51 24.44
N GLY A 237 -15.04 13.68 23.80
CA GLY A 237 -15.39 14.92 23.10
C GLY A 237 -14.60 15.15 21.81
N GLY A 238 -14.04 14.11 21.20
CA GLY A 238 -13.33 14.19 19.91
C GLY A 238 -11.93 14.85 19.99
N LYS A 239 -11.42 15.11 21.18
CA LYS A 239 -10.06 15.65 21.37
C LYS A 239 -9.05 14.58 20.96
N ILE A 240 -7.94 14.99 20.31
CA ILE A 240 -6.96 14.08 19.71
C ILE A 240 -6.34 13.08 20.72
N GLY A 241 -6.16 13.48 21.98
CA GLY A 241 -5.51 12.65 22.99
C GLY A 241 -4.01 12.46 22.75
N GLY A 242 -3.38 11.54 23.51
CA GLY A 242 -1.96 11.22 23.35
C GLY A 242 -1.68 10.28 22.18
N TYR A 243 -0.39 10.19 21.78
CA TYR A 243 0.12 9.25 20.79
C TYR A 243 1.57 8.87 21.11
N ASN A 244 1.91 7.57 21.03
CA ASN A 244 3.24 7.04 21.35
C ASN A 244 3.80 7.51 22.70
N GLY A 245 2.91 7.82 23.66
CA GLY A 245 3.28 8.28 24.99
C GLY A 245 3.45 9.78 25.13
N GLU A 246 3.34 10.54 24.07
CA GLU A 246 3.41 12.00 24.06
C GLU A 246 2.01 12.62 24.02
N ARG A 247 1.91 13.86 24.52
CA ARG A 247 0.67 14.66 24.51
C ARG A 247 0.80 15.94 23.68
N HIS A 248 2.01 16.25 23.22
CA HIS A 248 2.36 17.44 22.44
C HIS A 248 3.46 17.07 21.45
N GLY A 249 3.80 17.97 20.55
CA GLY A 249 4.93 17.84 19.64
C GLY A 249 4.68 16.93 18.44
N GLU A 250 5.75 16.43 17.86
CA GLU A 250 5.78 15.74 16.57
C GLU A 250 4.86 14.50 16.51
N GLN A 251 4.77 13.73 17.57
CA GLN A 251 3.93 12.53 17.61
C GLN A 251 2.43 12.89 17.49
N ILE A 252 2.01 14.00 18.11
CA ILE A 252 0.63 14.44 17.99
C ILE A 252 0.33 14.98 16.60
N GLU A 253 1.26 15.68 15.97
CA GLU A 253 1.12 16.10 14.57
C GLU A 253 1.10 14.90 13.61
N ARG A 254 1.90 13.88 13.88
CA ARG A 254 1.84 12.61 13.14
C ARG A 254 0.46 11.95 13.28
N LYS A 255 -0.10 11.92 14.50
CA LYS A 255 -1.45 11.38 14.72
C LYS A 255 -2.51 12.19 13.96
N ARG A 256 -2.41 13.51 13.96
CA ARG A 256 -3.32 14.38 13.18
C ARG A 256 -3.27 14.07 11.71
N ARG A 257 -2.07 13.99 11.14
CA ARG A 257 -1.90 13.64 9.72
C ARG A 257 -2.55 12.31 9.39
N LEU A 258 -2.28 11.27 10.17
CA LEU A 258 -2.89 9.94 9.94
C LEU A 258 -4.41 9.99 9.99
N LEU A 259 -5.00 10.74 10.94
CA LEU A 259 -6.45 10.89 11.05
C LEU A 259 -7.04 11.73 9.91
N GLU A 260 -6.37 12.77 9.46
CA GLU A 260 -6.79 13.60 8.32
C GLU A 260 -6.72 12.80 7.01
N GLU A 261 -5.62 12.07 6.79
CA GLU A 261 -5.45 11.20 5.63
C GLU A 261 -6.58 10.17 5.53
N GLU A 262 -7.00 9.59 6.67
CA GLU A 262 -8.11 8.64 6.71
C GLU A 262 -9.50 9.26 6.53
N LYS A 263 -9.72 10.52 6.93
CA LYS A 263 -11.01 11.21 6.73
C LYS A 263 -11.33 11.50 5.27
N THR A 264 -10.31 11.72 4.46
CA THR A 264 -10.44 12.03 3.03
C THR A 264 -10.89 10.79 2.21
N ILE A 265 -11.02 9.63 2.86
CA ILE A 265 -11.40 8.34 2.24
C ILE A 265 -12.94 8.15 2.18
N LYS A 266 -13.73 9.11 2.67
CA LYS A 266 -15.21 9.03 2.63
C LYS A 266 -15.80 9.61 1.35
#